data_33b4c963e00225520fb1a9bc5e3dc7a0
#
_entry.id   33b4c963e00225520fb1a9bc5e3dc7a0
#
_cell.length_a   1.000
_cell.length_b   1.000
_cell.length_c   1.000
_cell.angle_alpha   90.00
_cell.angle_beta   90.00
_cell.angle_gamma   90.00
#
_symmetry.space_group_name_H-M   'P 1'
#
loop_
_entity.id
_entity.type
_entity.pdbx_description
1 polymer ?
#
loop_
_entity_poly.entity_id
_entity_poly.type
_entity_poly.pdbx_seq_one_letter_code
_entity_poly.pdbx_strand_id
1 'polypeptide(L)'
;MAKRILAPIGSGERSEAIVPVVSALAHDGGATVRLLRVFPVPDLVVGSHGRTVAYSDQEMARLTVEGLDDLGRIEAQLDGIPVESIVRFGEVAEEILLEADAFDADLIAFATSGHGRLRSALAPGVAGRVASKAAVPTLTLRG
;
A
#
# COMPACT_ATOMS: atom_id res chain seq x y z
N MET A 1 -1.96 6.75 21.16
CA MET A 1 -0.88 6.62 20.16
C MET A 1 -1.09 5.43 19.30
N ALA A 2 -0.79 5.60 18.03
CA ALA A 2 -0.94 4.50 17.08
C ALA A 2 0.06 3.40 17.38
N LYS A 3 -0.41 2.17 17.45
CA LYS A 3 0.42 1.00 17.69
C LYS A 3 0.61 0.15 16.45
N ARG A 4 -0.32 0.24 15.52
CA ARG A 4 -0.27 -0.50 14.26
C ARG A 4 -0.62 0.44 13.13
N ILE A 5 0.38 0.76 12.33
CA ILE A 5 0.23 1.71 11.24
C ILE A 5 0.26 0.95 9.92
N LEU A 6 -0.81 1.07 9.14
CA LEU A 6 -0.83 0.53 7.79
C LEU A 6 -0.43 1.66 6.83
N ALA A 7 0.57 1.40 6.02
CA ALA A 7 1.06 2.37 5.06
C ALA A 7 0.95 1.83 3.64
N PRO A 8 -0.16 2.13 2.95
CA PRO A 8 -0.28 1.78 1.53
C PRO A 8 0.70 2.58 0.70
N ILE A 9 1.46 1.87 -0.13
CA ILE A 9 2.50 2.45 -0.96
C ILE A 9 2.12 2.25 -2.43
N GLY A 10 2.08 3.32 -3.18
CA GLY A 10 1.87 3.24 -4.62
C GLY A 10 3.15 2.88 -5.36
N SER A 11 3.09 2.84 -6.69
CA SER A 11 4.27 2.53 -7.49
C SER A 11 5.15 3.77 -7.67
N GLY A 12 6.46 3.58 -7.68
CA GLY A 12 7.43 4.61 -7.98
C GLY A 12 8.02 5.30 -6.76
N GLU A 13 8.97 6.16 -7.01
CA GLU A 13 9.79 6.75 -5.96
C GLU A 13 9.07 7.72 -5.06
N ARG A 14 8.05 8.36 -5.55
CA ARG A 14 7.43 9.44 -4.78
C ARG A 14 6.42 8.97 -3.74
N SER A 15 6.03 7.70 -3.79
CA SER A 15 5.22 7.13 -2.73
C SER A 15 6.00 7.10 -1.41
N GLU A 16 7.31 7.15 -1.51
CA GLU A 16 8.17 7.14 -0.34
C GLU A 16 8.11 8.44 0.45
N ALA A 17 7.43 9.46 -0.05
CA ALA A 17 7.26 10.71 0.69
C ALA A 17 6.60 10.51 2.06
N ILE A 18 5.79 9.45 2.20
CA ILE A 18 5.14 9.16 3.48
C ILE A 18 6.12 8.53 4.48
N VAL A 19 7.25 8.01 4.02
CA VAL A 19 8.17 7.24 4.88
C VAL A 19 8.70 8.03 6.07
N PRO A 20 9.20 9.27 5.91
CA PRO A 20 9.65 10.04 7.07
C PRO A 20 8.55 10.29 8.09
N VAL A 21 7.32 10.46 7.64
CA VAL A 21 6.18 10.70 8.52
C VAL A 21 5.88 9.44 9.32
N VAL A 22 5.81 8.30 8.63
CA VAL A 22 5.56 7.01 9.26
C VAL A 22 6.68 6.67 10.24
N SER A 23 7.92 6.94 9.85
CA SER A 23 9.08 6.70 10.71
C SER A 23 8.97 7.47 12.02
N ALA A 24 8.66 8.76 11.94
CA ALA A 24 8.52 9.59 13.12
C ALA A 24 7.38 9.10 14.03
N LEU A 25 6.24 8.78 13.45
CA LEU A 25 5.10 8.30 14.21
C LEU A 25 5.39 6.96 14.89
N ALA A 26 6.06 6.06 14.18
CA ALA A 26 6.34 4.74 14.70
C ALA A 26 7.41 4.77 15.81
N HIS A 27 8.44 5.61 15.65
CA HIS A 27 9.45 5.73 16.68
C HIS A 27 8.85 6.28 17.98
N ASP A 28 8.07 7.32 17.88
CA ASP A 28 7.50 7.96 19.07
C ASP A 28 6.50 7.05 19.77
N GLY A 29 5.75 6.28 19.00
CA GLY A 29 4.68 5.43 19.55
C GLY A 29 5.08 4.00 19.84
N GLY A 30 6.25 3.57 19.41
CA GLY A 30 6.62 2.16 19.50
C GLY A 30 5.73 1.29 18.63
N ALA A 31 5.36 1.76 17.45
CA ALA A 31 4.40 1.08 16.60
C ALA A 31 5.04 0.04 15.70
N THR A 32 4.24 -0.91 15.26
CA THR A 32 4.58 -1.81 14.17
C THR A 32 3.99 -1.23 12.88
N VAL A 33 4.75 -1.28 11.80
CA VAL A 33 4.32 -0.75 10.51
C VAL A 33 4.10 -1.92 9.55
N ARG A 34 3.00 -1.87 8.83
CA ARG A 34 2.77 -2.81 7.71
C ARG A 34 2.72 -1.99 6.43
N LEU A 35 3.65 -2.29 5.53
CA LEU A 35 3.67 -1.69 4.20
C LEU A 35 2.81 -2.53 3.28
N LEU A 36 1.97 -1.89 2.50
CA LEU A 36 1.04 -2.59 1.62
C LEU A 36 1.16 -2.08 0.20
N ARG A 37 1.28 -3.00 -0.74
CA ARG A 37 1.19 -2.69 -2.15
C ARG A 37 0.00 -3.44 -2.73
N VAL A 38 -0.87 -2.72 -3.41
CA VAL A 38 -2.02 -3.34 -4.07
C VAL A 38 -1.89 -3.18 -5.57
N PHE A 39 -2.00 -4.28 -6.29
CA PHE A 39 -2.05 -4.29 -7.75
C PHE A 39 -3.45 -4.65 -8.22
N PRO A 40 -3.92 -4.07 -9.32
CA PRO A 40 -5.13 -4.58 -9.95
C PRO A 40 -4.91 -6.04 -10.35
N VAL A 41 -5.96 -6.81 -10.35
CA VAL A 41 -5.87 -8.18 -10.89
C VAL A 41 -5.48 -8.06 -12.36
N PRO A 42 -4.43 -8.77 -12.81
CA PRO A 42 -4.01 -8.69 -14.20
C PRO A 42 -5.15 -9.07 -15.15
N ASP A 43 -5.25 -8.29 -16.24
CA ASP A 43 -6.32 -8.51 -17.19
C ASP A 43 -6.26 -9.89 -17.74
N LEU A 44 -7.35 -10.57 -17.61
CA LEU A 44 -7.52 -11.83 -18.24
C LEU A 44 -7.86 -11.52 -19.66
N VAL A 45 -6.89 -11.30 -20.44
CA VAL A 45 -7.14 -11.04 -21.80
C VAL A 45 -7.85 -12.18 -22.37
N VAL A 46 -8.87 -11.90 -22.50
CA VAL A 46 -9.71 -12.53 -23.15
C VAL A 46 -9.50 -13.65 -23.90
N GLY A 47 -9.65 -14.44 -23.55
CA GLY A 47 -9.80 -15.23 -24.08
C GLY A 47 -9.95 -16.32 -24.32
N SER A 48 -9.64 -16.75 -24.24
CA SER A 48 -9.74 -17.76 -24.84
C SER A 48 -9.06 -18.81 -24.41
N HIS A 49 -9.44 -19.78 -24.04
CA HIS A 49 -8.76 -21.01 -23.98
C HIS A 49 -7.96 -21.27 -22.76
N GLY A 50 -8.31 -21.21 -21.66
CA GLY A 50 -7.59 -21.74 -20.49
C GLY A 50 -6.15 -21.24 -20.27
N ARG A 51 -5.48 -20.81 -21.32
CA ARG A 51 -4.14 -20.26 -21.20
C ARG A 51 -4.10 -18.98 -20.43
N THR A 52 -5.19 -18.28 -20.44
CA THR A 52 -5.30 -17.00 -19.78
C THR A 52 -5.15 -17.10 -18.28
N VAL A 53 -5.65 -18.18 -17.69
CA VAL A 53 -5.55 -18.38 -16.25
C VAL A 53 -4.10 -18.60 -15.83
N ALA A 54 -3.36 -19.43 -16.57
CA ALA A 54 -1.96 -19.66 -16.29
C ALA A 54 -1.13 -18.40 -16.44
N TYR A 55 -1.43 -17.62 -17.48
CA TYR A 55 -0.74 -16.35 -17.70
C TYR A 55 -0.99 -15.37 -16.57
N SER A 56 -2.24 -15.29 -16.11
CA SER A 56 -2.61 -14.41 -15.01
C SER A 56 -1.89 -14.79 -13.72
N ASP A 57 -1.80 -16.08 -13.43
CA ASP A 57 -1.10 -16.57 -12.25
C ASP A 57 0.39 -16.24 -12.30
N GLN A 58 1.00 -16.39 -13.47
CA GLN A 58 2.40 -16.04 -13.64
C GLN A 58 2.64 -14.55 -13.46
N GLU A 59 1.73 -13.73 -13.99
CA GLU A 59 1.84 -12.28 -13.86
C GLU A 59 1.67 -11.85 -12.41
N MET A 60 0.73 -12.46 -11.70
CA MET A 60 0.55 -12.16 -10.29
C MET A 60 1.79 -12.53 -9.47
N ALA A 61 2.40 -13.68 -9.80
CA ALA A 61 3.64 -14.08 -9.13
C ALA A 61 4.77 -13.09 -9.38
N ARG A 62 4.89 -12.63 -10.63
CA ARG A 62 5.90 -11.65 -10.99
C ARG A 62 5.69 -10.33 -10.26
N LEU A 63 4.46 -9.84 -10.24
CA LEU A 63 4.12 -8.60 -9.56
C LEU A 63 4.32 -8.70 -8.05
N THR A 64 4.06 -9.87 -7.47
CA THR A 64 4.30 -10.07 -6.05
C THR A 64 5.77 -9.90 -5.71
N VAL A 65 6.65 -10.51 -6.50
CA VAL A 65 8.10 -10.38 -6.29
C VAL A 65 8.52 -8.93 -6.47
N GLU A 66 8.06 -8.28 -7.52
CA GLU A 66 8.38 -6.87 -7.78
C GLU A 66 7.91 -5.98 -6.65
N GLY A 67 6.69 -6.18 -6.19
CA GLY A 67 6.13 -5.40 -5.09
C GLY A 67 6.87 -5.60 -3.78
N LEU A 68 7.21 -6.85 -3.46
CA LEU A 68 7.98 -7.12 -2.24
C LEU A 68 9.38 -6.54 -2.31
N ASP A 69 10.01 -6.54 -3.48
CA ASP A 69 11.32 -5.91 -3.66
C ASP A 69 11.22 -4.40 -3.44
N ASP A 70 10.20 -3.76 -3.98
CA ASP A 70 9.99 -2.33 -3.79
C ASP A 70 9.76 -2.00 -2.31
N LEU A 71 8.93 -2.78 -1.65
CA LEU A 71 8.65 -2.57 -0.23
C LEU A 71 9.88 -2.86 0.63
N GLY A 72 10.70 -3.80 0.21
CA GLY A 72 11.95 -4.11 0.92
C GLY A 72 12.91 -2.93 0.97
N ARG A 73 12.94 -2.12 -0.09
CA ARG A 73 13.75 -0.90 -0.10
C ARG A 73 13.24 0.13 0.91
N ILE A 74 11.93 0.16 1.09
CA ILE A 74 11.33 1.05 2.08
C ILE A 74 11.58 0.53 3.49
N GLU A 75 11.48 -0.78 3.70
CA GLU A 75 11.79 -1.36 5.00
C GLU A 75 13.18 -0.98 5.45
N ALA A 76 14.13 -0.94 4.53
CA ALA A 76 15.50 -0.56 4.86
C ALA A 76 15.62 0.87 5.36
N GLN A 77 14.65 1.72 5.05
CA GLN A 77 14.63 3.10 5.52
C GLN A 77 13.94 3.26 6.88
N LEU A 78 13.29 2.22 7.36
CA LEU A 78 12.57 2.24 8.63
C LEU A 78 13.35 1.50 9.71
N ASP A 79 14.60 1.91 9.88
CA ASP A 79 15.51 1.28 10.79
C ASP A 79 15.03 1.36 12.24
N GLY A 80 15.10 0.26 12.95
CA GLY A 80 14.69 0.23 14.35
C GLY A 80 13.18 0.11 14.57
N ILE A 81 12.40 -0.03 13.50
CA ILE A 81 10.95 -0.14 13.58
C ILE A 81 10.54 -1.53 13.10
N PRO A 82 9.68 -2.25 13.83
CA PRO A 82 9.15 -3.51 13.32
C PRO A 82 8.31 -3.24 12.07
N VAL A 83 8.70 -3.84 10.95
CA VAL A 83 8.02 -3.61 9.66
C VAL A 83 7.77 -4.94 8.98
N GLU A 84 6.62 -5.06 8.37
CA GLU A 84 6.32 -6.18 7.48
C GLU A 84 5.74 -5.66 6.18
N SER A 85 5.85 -6.43 5.13
CA SER A 85 5.40 -6.05 3.79
C SER A 85 4.42 -7.05 3.25
N ILE A 86 3.33 -6.55 2.67
CA ILE A 86 2.25 -7.38 2.13
C ILE A 86 1.92 -6.88 0.72
N VAL A 87 1.69 -7.82 -0.19
CA VAL A 87 1.17 -7.52 -1.52
C VAL A 87 -0.22 -8.13 -1.65
N ARG A 88 -1.17 -7.36 -2.15
CA ARG A 88 -2.53 -7.82 -2.40
C ARG A 88 -2.93 -7.49 -3.83
N PHE A 89 -3.95 -8.17 -4.32
CA PHE A 89 -4.50 -7.95 -5.65
C PHE A 89 -6.00 -7.68 -5.54
N GLY A 90 -6.48 -6.68 -6.24
CA GLY A 90 -7.88 -6.33 -6.24
C GLY A 90 -8.10 -4.85 -6.49
N GLU A 91 -9.25 -4.35 -6.08
CA GLU A 91 -9.56 -2.94 -6.17
C GLU A 91 -8.83 -2.23 -5.03
N VAL A 92 -8.08 -1.20 -5.36
CA VAL A 92 -7.08 -0.64 -4.43
C VAL A 92 -7.68 -0.20 -3.10
N ALA A 93 -8.70 0.64 -3.13
CA ALA A 93 -9.29 1.15 -1.90
C ALA A 93 -9.89 0.03 -1.05
N GLU A 94 -10.55 -0.92 -1.70
CA GLU A 94 -11.16 -2.04 -1.00
C GLU A 94 -10.11 -2.92 -0.32
N GLU A 95 -9.03 -3.22 -1.03
CA GLU A 95 -7.96 -4.06 -0.47
C GLU A 95 -7.24 -3.36 0.68
N ILE A 96 -7.08 -2.04 0.60
CA ILE A 96 -6.51 -1.27 1.70
C ILE A 96 -7.38 -1.42 2.96
N LEU A 97 -8.69 -1.27 2.78
CA LEU A 97 -9.60 -1.38 3.91
C LEU A 97 -9.63 -2.78 4.50
N LEU A 98 -9.59 -3.79 3.65
CA LEU A 98 -9.52 -5.18 4.11
C LEU A 98 -8.24 -5.46 4.89
N GLU A 99 -7.13 -4.93 4.40
CA GLU A 99 -5.85 -5.13 5.08
C GLU A 99 -5.80 -4.37 6.41
N ALA A 100 -6.37 -3.17 6.45
CA ALA A 100 -6.45 -2.42 7.70
C ALA A 100 -7.20 -3.21 8.77
N ASP A 101 -8.26 -3.88 8.36
CA ASP A 101 -9.05 -4.70 9.26
C ASP A 101 -8.25 -5.94 9.69
N ALA A 102 -7.64 -6.63 8.76
CA ALA A 102 -6.86 -7.85 9.04
C ALA A 102 -5.66 -7.57 9.94
N PHE A 103 -5.03 -6.42 9.78
CA PHE A 103 -3.88 -6.02 10.60
C PHE A 103 -4.31 -5.42 11.93
N ASP A 104 -5.57 -5.11 12.06
CA ASP A 104 -6.08 -4.37 13.20
C ASP A 104 -5.36 -3.02 13.32
N ALA A 105 -5.24 -2.33 12.19
CA ALA A 105 -4.57 -1.04 12.14
C ALA A 105 -5.34 -0.01 12.94
N ASP A 106 -4.62 0.86 13.62
CA ASP A 106 -5.24 1.98 14.31
C ASP A 106 -4.93 3.31 13.64
N LEU A 107 -4.16 3.27 12.55
CA LEU A 107 -3.91 4.42 11.70
C LEU A 107 -3.57 3.94 10.29
N ILE A 108 -4.11 4.60 9.28
CA ILE A 108 -3.72 4.38 7.88
C ILE A 108 -3.02 5.66 7.41
N ALA A 109 -1.78 5.54 6.96
CA ALA A 109 -0.99 6.70 6.53
C ALA A 109 -0.52 6.51 5.10
N PHE A 110 -0.80 7.47 4.24
CA PHE A 110 -0.42 7.38 2.82
C PHE A 110 -0.21 8.77 2.21
N ALA A 111 0.49 8.78 1.07
CA ALA A 111 0.62 9.98 0.27
C ALA A 111 -0.40 9.98 -0.84
N THR A 112 -0.90 11.13 -1.21
CA THR A 112 -1.79 11.28 -2.34
C THR A 112 -1.30 12.38 -3.27
N SER A 113 -1.64 12.23 -4.55
CA SER A 113 -1.25 13.19 -5.55
C SER A 113 -2.23 14.35 -5.55
N GLY A 114 -1.77 15.53 -5.21
CA GLY A 114 -2.61 16.73 -5.24
C GLY A 114 -2.87 17.24 -6.64
N HIS A 115 -1.92 17.05 -7.54
CA HIS A 115 -2.01 17.59 -8.89
C HIS A 115 -1.63 16.60 -9.97
N GLY A 116 -1.76 15.32 -9.69
CA GLY A 116 -1.45 14.30 -10.67
C GLY A 116 0.02 14.12 -10.99
N ARG A 117 0.89 14.76 -10.24
CA ARG A 117 2.33 14.68 -10.49
C ARG A 117 3.04 13.59 -9.72
N LEU A 118 2.41 13.11 -8.66
CA LEU A 118 2.98 12.03 -7.88
C LEU A 118 2.39 10.72 -8.37
N ARG A 119 3.01 10.13 -9.34
CA ARG A 119 2.49 8.90 -9.94
C ARG A 119 2.40 7.75 -8.97
N SER A 120 3.22 7.80 -7.95
CA SER A 120 3.29 6.70 -7.01
C SER A 120 2.43 6.90 -5.80
N ALA A 121 1.87 8.07 -5.62
CA ALA A 121 0.93 8.30 -4.55
C ALA A 121 -0.41 7.68 -4.93
N LEU A 122 -1.26 7.45 -3.96
CA LEU A 122 -2.60 6.96 -4.25
C LEU A 122 -3.38 8.01 -5.04
N ALA A 123 -4.15 7.57 -6.01
CA ALA A 123 -4.99 8.48 -6.76
C ALA A 123 -5.99 9.17 -5.82
N PRO A 124 -6.36 10.43 -6.08
CA PRO A 124 -7.28 11.14 -5.20
C PRO A 124 -8.60 10.41 -4.95
N GLY A 125 -9.13 9.72 -5.96
CA GLY A 125 -10.34 8.94 -5.78
C GLY A 125 -10.18 7.78 -4.82
N VAL A 126 -9.03 7.11 -4.85
CA VAL A 126 -8.71 6.02 -3.93
C VAL A 126 -8.54 6.58 -2.53
N ALA A 127 -7.77 7.66 -2.39
CA ALA A 127 -7.53 8.29 -1.09
C ALA A 127 -8.84 8.73 -0.44
N GLY A 128 -9.72 9.35 -1.20
CA GLY A 128 -11.02 9.79 -0.69
C GLY A 128 -11.89 8.64 -0.23
N ARG A 129 -11.90 7.55 -0.98
CA ARG A 129 -12.67 6.36 -0.60
C ARG A 129 -12.14 5.72 0.67
N VAL A 130 -10.84 5.62 0.80
CA VAL A 130 -10.23 5.07 2.01
C VAL A 130 -10.58 5.96 3.20
N ALA A 131 -10.38 7.27 3.07
CA ALA A 131 -10.64 8.20 4.16
C ALA A 131 -12.11 8.18 4.60
N SER A 132 -13.03 8.08 3.65
CA SER A 132 -14.45 8.12 3.98
C SER A 132 -14.98 6.81 4.55
N LYS A 133 -14.35 5.68 4.25
CA LYS A 133 -14.84 4.37 4.67
C LYS A 133 -14.04 3.72 5.78
N ALA A 134 -12.87 4.24 6.08
CA ALA A 134 -12.04 3.63 7.12
C ALA A 134 -12.68 3.79 8.49
N ALA A 135 -12.58 2.73 9.29
CA ALA A 135 -13.06 2.76 10.66
C ALA A 135 -12.04 3.41 11.60
N VAL A 136 -10.84 3.69 11.11
CA VAL A 136 -9.75 4.27 11.89
C VAL A 136 -9.29 5.57 11.26
N PRO A 137 -8.57 6.41 12.00
CA PRO A 137 -8.05 7.66 11.44
C PRO A 137 -7.15 7.43 10.23
N THR A 138 -7.19 8.35 9.29
CA THR A 138 -6.30 8.33 8.13
C THR A 138 -5.45 9.59 8.13
N LEU A 139 -4.16 9.44 7.83
CA LEU A 139 -3.25 10.54 7.66
C LEU A 139 -2.87 10.60 6.19
N THR A 140 -3.14 11.72 5.56
CA THR A 140 -2.88 11.87 4.14
C THR A 140 -1.84 12.96 3.92
N LEU A 141 -0.72 12.58 3.30
CA LEU A 141 0.30 13.54 2.91
C LEU A 141 0.04 13.94 1.47
N ARG A 142 -0.16 15.23 1.26
CA ARG A 142 -0.48 15.71 -0.07
C ARG A 142 0.78 16.23 -0.73
N GLY A 143 1.08 15.72 -1.88
CA GLY A 143 2.26 16.14 -2.61
C GLY A 143 2.02 17.17 -3.69
#